data_27883c1e1fbbc8143f1faecab2f81808
#
_entry.id   27883c1e1fbbc8143f1faecab2f81808
#
_cell.length_a   1.000
_cell.length_b   1.000
_cell.length_c   1.000
_cell.angle_alpha   90.00
_cell.angle_beta   90.00
_cell.angle_gamma   90.00
#
_symmetry.space_group_name_H-M   'P 1'
#
loop_
_entity.id
_entity.type
_entity.pdbx_description
1 polymer ?
#
loop_
_entity_poly.entity_id
_entity_poly.type
_entity_poly.pdbx_seq_one_letter_code
_entity_poly.pdbx_strand_id
1 'polypeptide(L)'
;MKIGLFSDTFYPEINGVATSILSLHRELTRRGHEVHVFAPKCRGWEDNQQDTFHYITSAPFLVLKDRNFAFPGPITNWEATKLDFDIVHTNSEFVMGYFGKHIAKSNDSVLIHTYHTIWEEYTYYITHGVADEAARKVARKYSQWWCNRFDRIVCPTGKTAGLLYDYGVRAPMEIIPSGMDIARFAPERHDALERTARRNECGVQPGERVLLNIGRIAKEKNIEQIMRVLPRLLQVHPDVRFVIVGEGPMREHLTKMARELGVADHVTFTGPKLWEIIDQYYAMGDVFVSASRSETQGLTYIEAMASGLCVCAVNDSCLDGVIQDGVSGILTDEDDESLLQGLIRAFSEEGKHIAAHAAEYAAPFGTEAFAIKMEQCYEKAIAEAKK
;
A
#
# COMPACT_ATOMS: atom_id res chain seq x y z
N MET A 1 6.73 7.35 -25.40
CA MET A 1 5.55 8.14 -25.00
C MET A 1 5.98 9.23 -24.04
N LYS A 2 5.27 10.36 -24.07
CA LYS A 2 5.37 11.41 -23.05
C LYS A 2 4.22 11.28 -22.08
N ILE A 3 4.52 11.09 -20.79
CA ILE A 3 3.57 10.68 -19.76
C ILE A 3 3.58 11.69 -18.62
N GLY A 4 2.40 12.22 -18.27
CA GLY A 4 2.20 13.06 -17.09
C GLY A 4 1.53 12.28 -15.95
N LEU A 5 2.20 12.13 -14.81
CA LEU A 5 1.67 11.52 -13.60
C LEU A 5 1.23 12.61 -12.63
N PHE A 6 -0.05 12.61 -12.22
CA PHE A 6 -0.64 13.64 -11.36
C PHE A 6 -1.11 13.01 -10.04
N SER A 7 -0.66 13.55 -8.89
CA SER A 7 -1.02 13.02 -7.58
C SER A 7 -1.04 14.10 -6.51
N ASP A 8 -1.99 14.01 -5.58
CA ASP A 8 -2.04 14.86 -4.38
C ASP A 8 -1.07 14.41 -3.27
N THR A 9 -0.30 13.33 -3.51
CA THR A 9 0.75 12.82 -2.61
C THR A 9 1.91 12.28 -3.42
N PHE A 10 3.14 12.67 -3.06
CA PHE A 10 4.36 12.22 -3.71
C PHE A 10 5.56 12.42 -2.76
N TYR A 11 6.75 11.94 -3.15
CA TYR A 11 7.97 12.14 -2.39
C TYR A 11 8.18 13.63 -2.01
N PRO A 12 8.65 13.95 -0.79
CA PRO A 12 9.15 13.07 0.28
C PRO A 12 8.07 12.46 1.21
N GLU A 13 6.79 12.58 0.89
CA GLU A 13 5.75 11.84 1.65
C GLU A 13 5.89 10.35 1.41
N ILE A 14 5.81 9.55 2.49
CA ILE A 14 5.98 8.10 2.43
C ILE A 14 4.63 7.43 2.62
N ASN A 15 4.09 6.92 1.53
CA ASN A 15 2.87 6.10 1.52
C ASN A 15 2.84 5.24 0.24
N GLY A 16 1.95 4.26 0.19
CA GLY A 16 1.87 3.31 -0.93
C GLY A 16 1.66 3.98 -2.29
N VAL A 17 0.90 5.08 -2.36
CA VAL A 17 0.65 5.82 -3.61
C VAL A 17 1.93 6.51 -4.09
N ALA A 18 2.60 7.26 -3.21
CA ALA A 18 3.85 7.95 -3.53
C ALA A 18 4.95 6.98 -3.97
N THR A 19 5.09 5.84 -3.27
CA THR A 19 6.04 4.78 -3.61
C THR A 19 5.72 4.16 -4.98
N SER A 20 4.45 3.88 -5.26
CA SER A 20 4.02 3.33 -6.55
C SER A 20 4.33 4.28 -7.71
N ILE A 21 4.05 5.58 -7.55
CA ILE A 21 4.32 6.60 -8.57
C ILE A 21 5.83 6.76 -8.81
N LEU A 22 6.62 6.81 -7.76
CA LEU A 22 8.08 6.93 -7.86
C LEU A 22 8.68 5.72 -8.58
N SER A 23 8.22 4.52 -8.25
CA SER A 23 8.63 3.28 -8.90
C SER A 23 8.24 3.27 -10.39
N LEU A 24 7.02 3.67 -10.70
CA LEU A 24 6.53 3.77 -12.07
C LEU A 24 7.34 4.79 -12.90
N HIS A 25 7.57 5.99 -12.34
CA HIS A 25 8.38 7.02 -12.97
C HIS A 25 9.78 6.51 -13.31
N ARG A 26 10.49 5.93 -12.34
CA ARG A 26 11.85 5.43 -12.52
C ARG A 26 11.93 4.36 -13.61
N GLU A 27 11.01 3.41 -13.56
CA GLU A 27 11.03 2.27 -14.45
C GLU A 27 10.61 2.63 -15.87
N LEU A 28 9.57 3.45 -16.06
CA LEU A 28 9.17 3.94 -17.38
C LEU A 28 10.25 4.83 -18.00
N THR A 29 10.93 5.65 -17.20
CA THR A 29 12.08 6.45 -17.66
C THR A 29 13.23 5.55 -18.12
N ARG A 30 13.56 4.49 -17.36
CA ARG A 30 14.56 3.47 -17.73
C ARG A 30 14.21 2.78 -19.05
N ARG A 31 12.93 2.62 -19.33
CA ARG A 31 12.38 2.02 -20.57
C ARG A 31 12.31 3.02 -21.74
N GLY A 32 12.78 4.25 -21.57
CA GLY A 32 12.91 5.25 -22.63
C GLY A 32 11.69 6.14 -22.82
N HIS A 33 10.76 6.19 -21.86
CA HIS A 33 9.66 7.16 -21.88
C HIS A 33 10.08 8.50 -21.24
N GLU A 34 9.50 9.59 -21.68
CA GLU A 34 9.59 10.90 -21.03
C GLU A 34 8.46 11.00 -20.00
N VAL A 35 8.80 10.98 -18.71
CA VAL A 35 7.81 10.88 -17.63
C VAL A 35 7.94 12.07 -16.69
N HIS A 36 6.87 12.81 -16.52
CA HIS A 36 6.79 13.97 -15.63
C HIS A 36 5.83 13.70 -14.46
N VAL A 37 6.19 14.14 -13.26
CA VAL A 37 5.34 14.01 -12.05
C VAL A 37 4.92 15.39 -11.57
N PHE A 38 3.63 15.59 -11.35
CA PHE A 38 3.04 16.81 -10.79
C PHE A 38 2.43 16.51 -9.42
N ALA A 39 2.93 17.20 -8.39
CA ALA A 39 2.50 16.97 -7.00
C ALA A 39 2.57 18.24 -6.15
N PRO A 40 1.85 18.33 -5.02
CA PRO A 40 1.97 19.46 -4.09
C PRO A 40 3.37 19.51 -3.47
N LYS A 41 3.89 20.71 -3.21
CA LYS A 41 5.02 20.88 -2.28
C LYS A 41 4.59 20.41 -0.90
N CYS A 42 5.43 19.64 -0.22
CA CYS A 42 5.19 19.19 1.12
C CYS A 42 6.32 19.58 2.08
N ARG A 43 6.10 19.41 3.37
CA ARG A 43 7.12 19.70 4.39
C ARG A 43 8.32 18.76 4.21
N GLY A 44 9.53 19.32 4.20
CA GLY A 44 10.76 18.56 3.93
C GLY A 44 11.15 18.46 2.45
N TRP A 45 10.40 19.13 1.55
CA TRP A 45 10.79 19.28 0.18
C TRP A 45 12.07 20.13 0.04
N GLU A 46 13.02 19.65 -0.75
CA GLU A 46 14.26 20.33 -1.10
C GLU A 46 14.36 20.53 -2.61
N ASP A 47 14.99 21.61 -3.05
CA ASP A 47 15.02 22.06 -4.45
C ASP A 47 16.09 21.35 -5.32
N ASN A 48 16.54 20.17 -4.93
CA ASN A 48 17.54 19.37 -5.63
C ASN A 48 16.92 18.22 -6.44
N GLN A 49 15.68 18.39 -6.87
CA GLN A 49 14.88 17.38 -7.54
C GLN A 49 15.19 17.28 -9.06
N GLN A 50 14.82 16.16 -9.65
CA GLN A 50 14.96 15.95 -11.09
C GLN A 50 14.09 16.94 -11.88
N ASP A 51 14.53 17.38 -13.04
CA ASP A 51 13.81 18.31 -13.93
C ASP A 51 12.40 17.84 -14.32
N THR A 52 12.13 16.54 -14.14
CA THR A 52 10.84 15.91 -14.42
C THR A 52 9.86 15.92 -13.24
N PHE A 53 10.27 16.44 -12.07
CA PHE A 53 9.39 16.56 -10.89
C PHE A 53 8.91 18.00 -10.72
N HIS A 54 7.63 18.22 -10.91
CA HIS A 54 6.96 19.53 -10.86
C HIS A 54 6.19 19.69 -9.55
N TYR A 55 6.81 20.36 -8.59
CA TYR A 55 6.18 20.60 -7.28
C TYR A 55 5.37 21.90 -7.28
N ILE A 56 4.07 21.76 -7.09
CA ILE A 56 3.07 22.84 -7.13
C ILE A 56 2.99 23.51 -5.76
N THR A 57 2.95 24.84 -5.73
CA THR A 57 2.68 25.61 -4.51
C THR A 57 1.47 25.07 -3.78
N SER A 58 1.59 24.83 -2.49
CA SER A 58 0.55 24.20 -1.68
C SER A 58 0.45 24.83 -0.29
N ALA A 59 -0.66 24.55 0.40
CA ALA A 59 -0.85 24.85 1.80
C ALA A 59 -1.36 23.62 2.56
N PRO A 60 -1.06 23.48 3.87
CA PRO A 60 -1.56 22.39 4.69
C PRO A 60 -3.09 22.36 4.70
N PHE A 61 -3.67 21.17 4.59
CA PHE A 61 -5.11 20.99 4.67
C PHE A 61 -5.54 20.88 6.15
N LEU A 62 -6.36 21.84 6.62
CA LEU A 62 -6.71 21.98 8.04
C LEU A 62 -7.45 20.78 8.63
N VAL A 63 -8.19 20.04 7.81
CA VAL A 63 -9.00 18.89 8.25
C VAL A 63 -8.20 17.58 8.23
N LEU A 64 -7.26 17.44 7.29
CA LEU A 64 -6.36 16.29 7.19
C LEU A 64 -4.92 16.79 7.33
N LYS A 65 -4.43 16.84 8.58
CA LYS A 65 -3.15 17.48 8.95
C LYS A 65 -1.94 16.96 8.20
N ASP A 66 -2.02 15.77 7.62
CA ASP A 66 -0.94 15.12 6.87
C ASP A 66 -1.08 15.31 5.34
N ARG A 67 -1.96 16.21 4.88
CA ARG A 67 -2.19 16.47 3.46
C ARG A 67 -1.98 17.94 3.11
N ASN A 68 -1.41 18.17 1.92
CA ASN A 68 -1.23 19.48 1.34
C ASN A 68 -2.21 19.70 0.18
N PHE A 69 -2.76 20.89 0.09
CA PHE A 69 -3.67 21.31 -0.97
C PHE A 69 -2.89 22.12 -2.00
N ALA A 70 -2.77 21.63 -3.23
CA ALA A 70 -2.05 22.31 -4.30
C ALA A 70 -2.86 23.47 -4.88
N PHE A 71 -2.15 24.48 -5.38
CA PHE A 71 -2.73 25.63 -6.09
C PHE A 71 -2.07 25.78 -7.46
N PRO A 72 -2.48 25.01 -8.49
CA PRO A 72 -1.95 25.17 -9.84
C PRO A 72 -2.27 26.56 -10.39
N GLY A 73 -1.25 27.40 -10.53
CA GLY A 73 -1.38 28.74 -11.06
C GLY A 73 -1.35 28.80 -12.59
N PRO A 74 -1.58 29.98 -13.18
CA PRO A 74 -1.57 30.14 -14.65
C PRO A 74 -0.23 29.75 -15.29
N ILE A 75 0.90 30.02 -14.65
CA ILE A 75 2.24 29.67 -15.13
C ILE A 75 2.41 28.15 -15.15
N THR A 76 2.10 27.48 -14.05
CA THR A 76 2.14 26.01 -13.95
C THR A 76 1.24 25.35 -15.00
N ASN A 77 0.04 25.90 -15.20
CA ASN A 77 -0.88 25.42 -16.22
C ASN A 77 -0.30 25.55 -17.63
N TRP A 78 0.28 26.68 -17.96
CA TRP A 78 0.91 26.92 -19.25
C TRP A 78 2.12 26.02 -19.49
N GLU A 79 2.99 25.84 -18.47
CA GLU A 79 4.14 24.93 -18.56
C GLU A 79 3.70 23.48 -18.77
N ALA A 80 2.74 23.01 -17.99
CA ALA A 80 2.21 21.65 -18.09
C ALA A 80 1.52 21.39 -19.45
N THR A 81 0.76 22.36 -19.96
CA THR A 81 0.11 22.25 -21.29
C THR A 81 1.13 22.18 -22.42
N LYS A 82 2.26 22.88 -22.32
CA LYS A 82 3.31 22.85 -23.34
C LYS A 82 4.04 21.51 -23.47
N LEU A 83 3.98 20.67 -22.44
CA LEU A 83 4.63 19.37 -22.48
C LEU A 83 3.96 18.41 -23.48
N ASP A 84 2.71 18.64 -23.85
CA ASP A 84 1.99 17.89 -24.90
C ASP A 84 2.05 16.38 -24.69
N PHE A 85 1.37 15.92 -23.61
CA PHE A 85 1.41 14.53 -23.18
C PHE A 85 0.61 13.59 -24.10
N ASP A 86 1.16 12.42 -24.40
CA ASP A 86 0.41 11.29 -24.98
C ASP A 86 -0.58 10.71 -23.95
N ILE A 87 -0.12 10.60 -22.71
CA ILE A 87 -0.87 10.03 -21.56
C ILE A 87 -0.87 11.01 -20.40
N VAL A 88 -2.04 11.25 -19.84
CA VAL A 88 -2.20 11.83 -18.50
C VAL A 88 -2.76 10.77 -17.56
N HIS A 89 -1.98 10.42 -16.56
CA HIS A 89 -2.34 9.43 -15.57
C HIS A 89 -2.49 10.06 -14.19
N THR A 90 -3.71 10.08 -13.66
CA THR A 90 -4.01 10.61 -12.33
C THR A 90 -4.02 9.49 -11.27
N ASN A 91 -3.47 9.79 -10.10
CA ASN A 91 -3.35 8.87 -8.96
C ASN A 91 -4.09 9.36 -7.71
N SER A 92 -4.94 10.36 -7.88
CA SER A 92 -5.77 10.91 -6.81
C SER A 92 -7.00 11.61 -7.37
N GLU A 93 -8.03 11.77 -6.55
CA GLU A 93 -9.35 12.29 -6.91
C GLU A 93 -9.56 13.75 -6.48
N PHE A 94 -8.49 14.43 -6.03
CA PHE A 94 -8.55 15.82 -5.54
C PHE A 94 -7.93 16.79 -6.55
N VAL A 95 -7.28 17.84 -6.06
CA VAL A 95 -6.80 18.95 -6.87
C VAL A 95 -5.92 18.50 -8.04
N MET A 96 -4.96 17.63 -7.76
CA MET A 96 -4.04 17.18 -8.80
C MET A 96 -4.73 16.27 -9.83
N GLY A 97 -5.72 15.49 -9.39
CA GLY A 97 -6.57 14.74 -10.31
C GLY A 97 -7.38 15.64 -11.25
N TYR A 98 -7.99 16.72 -10.74
CA TYR A 98 -8.70 17.71 -11.57
C TYR A 98 -7.74 18.47 -12.47
N PHE A 99 -6.56 18.81 -11.99
CA PHE A 99 -5.54 19.47 -12.78
C PHE A 99 -5.06 18.58 -13.94
N GLY A 100 -4.78 17.29 -13.67
CA GLY A 100 -4.45 16.32 -14.71
C GLY A 100 -5.55 16.22 -15.78
N LYS A 101 -6.82 16.14 -15.36
CA LYS A 101 -7.96 16.15 -16.32
C LYS A 101 -8.00 17.41 -17.20
N HIS A 102 -7.70 18.56 -16.61
CA HIS A 102 -7.65 19.81 -17.36
C HIS A 102 -6.53 19.78 -18.40
N ILE A 103 -5.34 19.31 -18.03
CA ILE A 103 -4.20 19.16 -18.95
C ILE A 103 -4.51 18.13 -20.04
N ALA A 104 -5.08 16.98 -19.71
CA ALA A 104 -5.48 15.98 -20.70
C ALA A 104 -6.41 16.56 -21.77
N LYS A 105 -7.41 17.33 -21.34
CA LYS A 105 -8.33 17.99 -22.25
C LYS A 105 -7.63 19.04 -23.13
N SER A 106 -6.61 19.73 -22.61
CA SER A 106 -5.88 20.78 -23.36
C SER A 106 -4.92 20.18 -24.39
N ASN A 107 -4.39 18.98 -24.14
CA ASN A 107 -3.45 18.29 -25.03
C ASN A 107 -4.11 17.21 -25.91
N ASP A 108 -5.42 16.97 -25.75
CA ASP A 108 -6.12 15.82 -26.36
C ASP A 108 -5.47 14.47 -25.99
N SER A 109 -4.95 14.38 -24.75
CA SER A 109 -4.24 13.22 -24.24
C SER A 109 -5.22 12.14 -23.80
N VAL A 110 -4.81 10.88 -23.88
CA VAL A 110 -5.54 9.77 -23.24
C VAL A 110 -5.47 9.92 -21.72
N LEU A 111 -6.63 9.86 -21.05
CA LEU A 111 -6.79 10.12 -19.64
C LEU A 111 -7.03 8.83 -18.84
N ILE A 112 -6.08 8.48 -17.99
CA ILE A 112 -6.11 7.25 -17.17
C ILE A 112 -6.14 7.62 -15.69
N HIS A 113 -6.77 6.78 -14.87
CA HIS A 113 -6.80 6.94 -13.42
C HIS A 113 -6.50 5.63 -12.71
N THR A 114 -5.60 5.65 -11.73
CA THR A 114 -5.45 4.54 -10.79
C THR A 114 -6.25 4.83 -9.52
N TYR A 115 -7.17 3.92 -9.20
CA TYR A 115 -8.02 4.01 -8.00
C TYR A 115 -7.32 3.36 -6.81
N HIS A 116 -6.62 4.18 -6.01
CA HIS A 116 -5.81 3.69 -4.88
C HIS A 116 -6.56 3.57 -3.56
N THR A 117 -7.68 4.26 -3.38
CA THR A 117 -8.33 4.40 -2.08
C THR A 117 -9.81 4.05 -2.14
N ILE A 118 -10.25 3.08 -1.34
CA ILE A 118 -11.67 2.76 -1.16
C ILE A 118 -12.28 3.77 -0.21
N TRP A 119 -12.84 4.86 -0.75
CA TRP A 119 -13.31 6.01 0.02
C TRP A 119 -14.39 5.67 1.04
N GLU A 120 -15.24 4.69 0.76
CA GLU A 120 -16.30 4.30 1.70
C GLU A 120 -15.76 3.73 3.01
N GLU A 121 -14.54 3.17 3.02
CA GLU A 121 -13.90 2.67 4.24
C GLU A 121 -13.31 3.81 5.09
N TYR A 122 -13.04 4.96 4.46
CA TYR A 122 -12.51 6.14 5.13
C TYR A 122 -13.58 7.08 5.69
N THR A 123 -14.87 6.87 5.38
CA THR A 123 -15.97 7.73 5.84
C THR A 123 -16.05 7.79 7.35
N TYR A 124 -15.79 6.68 8.04
CA TYR A 124 -15.80 6.62 9.51
C TYR A 124 -14.86 7.65 10.16
N TYR A 125 -13.69 7.90 9.59
CA TYR A 125 -12.71 8.87 10.11
C TYR A 125 -13.16 10.32 9.93
N ILE A 126 -14.01 10.59 8.94
CA ILE A 126 -14.54 11.93 8.64
C ILE A 126 -15.80 12.18 9.48
N THR A 127 -16.65 11.17 9.61
CA THR A 127 -17.97 11.30 10.24
C THR A 127 -17.98 10.95 11.73
N HIS A 128 -16.87 10.38 12.25
CA HIS A 128 -16.79 9.80 13.60
C HIS A 128 -17.95 8.84 13.92
N GLY A 129 -18.45 8.14 12.90
CA GLY A 129 -19.56 7.18 12.99
C GLY A 129 -20.95 7.82 12.94
N VAL A 130 -21.05 9.15 12.86
CA VAL A 130 -22.34 9.85 12.71
C VAL A 130 -22.71 9.91 11.22
N ALA A 131 -23.92 9.40 10.87
CA ALA A 131 -24.41 9.35 9.48
C ALA A 131 -23.49 8.59 8.49
N ASP A 132 -22.73 7.58 8.95
CA ASP A 132 -21.75 6.84 8.17
C ASP A 132 -22.35 6.22 6.90
N GLU A 133 -23.57 5.65 6.97
CA GLU A 133 -24.25 5.06 5.79
C GLU A 133 -24.54 6.11 4.69
N ALA A 134 -24.91 7.32 5.07
CA ALA A 134 -25.10 8.41 4.11
C ALA A 134 -23.78 8.85 3.49
N ALA A 135 -22.74 8.94 4.29
CA ALA A 135 -21.38 9.27 3.83
C ALA A 135 -20.84 8.20 2.87
N ARG A 136 -21.04 6.92 3.17
CA ARG A 136 -20.70 5.79 2.27
C ARG A 136 -21.41 5.90 0.93
N LYS A 137 -22.71 6.20 0.92
CA LYS A 137 -23.47 6.41 -0.33
C LYS A 137 -22.93 7.58 -1.15
N VAL A 138 -22.52 8.67 -0.50
CA VAL A 138 -21.89 9.81 -1.18
C VAL A 138 -20.55 9.41 -1.76
N ALA A 139 -19.70 8.70 -1.00
CA ALA A 139 -18.41 8.22 -1.45
C ALA A 139 -18.53 7.29 -2.68
N ARG A 140 -19.47 6.33 -2.67
CA ARG A 140 -19.77 5.45 -3.82
C ARG A 140 -20.18 6.23 -5.06
N LYS A 141 -21.12 7.17 -4.91
CA LYS A 141 -21.58 8.01 -6.02
C LYS A 141 -20.48 8.93 -6.56
N TYR A 142 -19.63 9.46 -5.68
CA TYR A 142 -18.48 10.25 -6.09
C TYR A 142 -17.48 9.40 -6.88
N SER A 143 -17.11 8.21 -6.39
CA SER A 143 -16.22 7.29 -7.10
C SER A 143 -16.78 6.89 -8.46
N GLN A 144 -18.09 6.55 -8.55
CA GLN A 144 -18.77 6.30 -9.82
C GLN A 144 -18.68 7.49 -10.78
N TRP A 145 -19.04 8.67 -10.29
CA TRP A 145 -19.03 9.90 -11.08
C TRP A 145 -17.64 10.27 -11.55
N TRP A 146 -16.63 10.10 -10.69
CA TRP A 146 -15.23 10.38 -11.00
C TRP A 146 -14.70 9.40 -12.04
N CYS A 147 -14.73 8.11 -11.78
CA CYS A 147 -14.14 7.07 -12.62
C CYS A 147 -14.77 7.01 -14.03
N ASN A 148 -16.08 7.26 -14.17
CA ASN A 148 -16.75 7.29 -15.49
C ASN A 148 -16.34 8.47 -16.39
N ARG A 149 -15.36 9.27 -16.00
CA ARG A 149 -14.83 10.41 -16.77
C ARG A 149 -13.43 10.16 -17.32
N PHE A 150 -12.97 8.95 -17.23
CA PHE A 150 -11.66 8.52 -17.69
C PHE A 150 -11.79 7.53 -18.85
N ASP A 151 -10.83 7.53 -19.75
CA ASP A 151 -10.79 6.58 -20.85
C ASP A 151 -10.50 5.17 -20.33
N ARG A 152 -9.77 5.06 -19.19
CA ARG A 152 -9.47 3.79 -18.54
C ARG A 152 -9.19 3.99 -17.05
N ILE A 153 -9.59 2.98 -16.27
CA ILE A 153 -9.30 2.90 -14.84
C ILE A 153 -8.34 1.73 -14.58
N VAL A 154 -7.31 1.99 -13.81
CA VAL A 154 -6.42 0.96 -13.27
C VAL A 154 -6.86 0.64 -11.84
N CYS A 155 -7.09 -0.64 -11.58
CA CYS A 155 -7.44 -1.16 -10.26
C CYS A 155 -6.27 -2.01 -9.74
N PRO A 156 -5.78 -1.78 -8.52
CA PRO A 156 -4.69 -2.58 -7.96
C PRO A 156 -5.04 -4.06 -7.81
N THR A 157 -6.32 -4.39 -7.58
CA THR A 157 -6.80 -5.76 -7.36
C THR A 157 -8.17 -6.01 -7.99
N GLY A 158 -8.55 -7.29 -8.13
CA GLY A 158 -9.89 -7.71 -8.52
C GLY A 158 -10.97 -7.23 -7.55
N LYS A 159 -10.68 -7.18 -6.24
CA LYS A 159 -11.55 -6.59 -5.21
C LYS A 159 -11.94 -5.16 -5.57
N THR A 160 -10.94 -4.34 -5.87
CA THR A 160 -11.17 -2.92 -6.22
C THR A 160 -11.98 -2.79 -7.51
N ALA A 161 -11.68 -3.59 -8.53
CA ALA A 161 -12.41 -3.58 -9.80
C ALA A 161 -13.88 -4.02 -9.61
N GLY A 162 -14.13 -5.08 -8.84
CA GLY A 162 -15.48 -5.55 -8.50
C GLY A 162 -16.27 -4.50 -7.74
N LEU A 163 -15.66 -3.86 -6.75
CA LEU A 163 -16.28 -2.79 -5.98
C LEU A 163 -16.68 -1.59 -6.85
N LEU A 164 -15.80 -1.15 -7.74
CA LEU A 164 -16.12 -0.06 -8.68
C LEU A 164 -17.23 -0.45 -9.65
N TYR A 165 -17.24 -1.71 -10.11
CA TYR A 165 -18.34 -2.24 -10.93
C TYR A 165 -19.69 -2.16 -10.20
N ASP A 166 -19.72 -2.55 -8.92
CA ASP A 166 -20.93 -2.49 -8.07
C ASP A 166 -21.37 -1.03 -7.80
N TYR A 167 -20.43 -0.08 -7.77
CA TYR A 167 -20.76 1.35 -7.70
C TYR A 167 -21.34 1.89 -9.01
N GLY A 168 -21.31 1.11 -10.09
CA GLY A 168 -21.80 1.50 -11.42
C GLY A 168 -20.78 2.20 -12.30
N VAL A 169 -19.48 1.98 -12.06
CA VAL A 169 -18.43 2.38 -12.99
C VAL A 169 -18.56 1.54 -14.26
N ARG A 170 -18.51 2.19 -15.43
CA ARG A 170 -18.60 1.57 -16.75
C ARG A 170 -17.40 1.87 -17.64
N ALA A 171 -16.51 2.77 -17.21
CA ALA A 171 -15.23 2.97 -17.86
C ALA A 171 -14.46 1.65 -17.93
N PRO A 172 -13.71 1.37 -18.99
CA PRO A 172 -12.86 0.18 -19.07
C PRO A 172 -11.92 0.09 -17.87
N MET A 173 -11.85 -1.09 -17.24
CA MET A 173 -10.99 -1.32 -16.06
C MET A 173 -9.92 -2.36 -16.40
N GLU A 174 -8.71 -2.13 -15.90
CA GLU A 174 -7.61 -3.10 -15.93
C GLU A 174 -7.07 -3.36 -14.53
N ILE A 175 -6.81 -4.64 -14.21
CA ILE A 175 -6.25 -5.03 -12.92
C ILE A 175 -4.73 -5.04 -13.07
N ILE A 176 -4.08 -4.03 -12.50
CA ILE A 176 -2.63 -3.89 -12.52
C ILE A 176 -2.17 -3.59 -11.09
N PRO A 177 -1.61 -4.57 -10.38
CA PRO A 177 -1.05 -4.36 -9.05
C PRO A 177 0.05 -3.31 -9.07
N SER A 178 0.07 -2.42 -8.09
CA SER A 178 1.15 -1.45 -7.90
C SER A 178 2.46 -2.17 -7.67
N GLY A 179 3.50 -1.74 -8.37
CA GLY A 179 4.83 -2.32 -8.24
C GLY A 179 5.58 -1.78 -7.03
N MET A 180 6.47 -2.62 -6.52
CA MET A 180 7.34 -2.27 -5.41
C MET A 180 8.77 -2.73 -5.68
N ASP A 181 9.73 -2.09 -5.04
CA ASP A 181 11.14 -2.50 -5.08
C ASP A 181 11.34 -3.74 -4.19
N ILE A 182 10.94 -4.91 -4.74
CA ILE A 182 11.07 -6.20 -4.03
C ILE A 182 12.51 -6.56 -3.75
N ALA A 183 13.47 -6.16 -4.60
CA ALA A 183 14.89 -6.46 -4.40
C ALA A 183 15.44 -5.85 -3.11
N ARG A 184 14.85 -4.75 -2.65
CA ARG A 184 15.18 -4.11 -1.38
C ARG A 184 14.91 -5.02 -0.19
N PHE A 185 13.88 -5.84 -0.26
CA PHE A 185 13.45 -6.73 0.82
C PHE A 185 14.13 -8.11 0.78
N ALA A 186 14.97 -8.38 -0.22
CA ALA A 186 15.62 -9.68 -0.38
C ALA A 186 16.40 -10.08 0.88
N PRO A 187 16.22 -11.32 1.38
CA PRO A 187 16.84 -11.79 2.63
C PRO A 187 18.37 -11.68 2.64
N GLU A 188 19.01 -11.78 1.46
CA GLU A 188 20.46 -11.73 1.28
C GLU A 188 21.06 -10.33 1.53
N ARG A 189 20.24 -9.30 1.58
CA ARG A 189 20.67 -7.92 1.85
C ARG A 189 21.01 -7.67 3.31
N HIS A 190 20.54 -8.53 4.21
CA HIS A 190 20.68 -8.36 5.64
C HIS A 190 21.46 -9.54 6.22
N ASP A 191 22.63 -9.27 6.79
CA ASP A 191 23.42 -10.28 7.43
C ASP A 191 22.87 -10.69 8.82
N ALA A 192 23.44 -11.72 9.40
CA ALA A 192 23.01 -12.23 10.71
C ALA A 192 23.25 -11.23 11.85
N LEU A 193 24.26 -10.36 11.74
CA LEU A 193 24.58 -9.35 12.75
C LEU A 193 23.54 -8.22 12.74
N GLU A 194 23.18 -7.74 11.55
CA GLU A 194 22.14 -6.73 11.38
C GLU A 194 20.78 -7.23 11.90
N ARG A 195 20.39 -8.46 11.55
CA ARG A 195 19.15 -9.09 12.06
C ARG A 195 19.17 -9.20 13.58
N THR A 196 20.29 -9.64 14.16
CA THR A 196 20.43 -9.77 15.62
C THR A 196 20.39 -8.40 16.30
N ALA A 197 21.07 -7.39 15.76
CA ALA A 197 21.04 -6.03 16.29
C ALA A 197 19.60 -5.47 16.30
N ARG A 198 18.86 -5.67 15.20
CA ARG A 198 17.45 -5.21 15.11
C ARG A 198 16.53 -5.97 16.07
N ARG A 199 16.72 -7.29 16.24
CA ARG A 199 16.01 -8.09 17.25
C ARG A 199 16.27 -7.57 18.66
N ASN A 200 17.54 -7.32 19.01
CA ASN A 200 17.92 -6.78 20.34
C ASN A 200 17.27 -5.40 20.60
N GLU A 201 17.26 -4.50 19.61
CA GLU A 201 16.59 -3.19 19.69
C GLU A 201 15.08 -3.33 19.99
N CYS A 202 14.45 -4.38 19.44
CA CYS A 202 13.04 -4.70 19.68
C CYS A 202 12.80 -5.53 20.96
N GLY A 203 13.83 -5.79 21.75
CA GLY A 203 13.72 -6.57 23.01
C GLY A 203 13.54 -8.06 22.80
N VAL A 204 13.79 -8.57 21.59
CA VAL A 204 13.73 -10.02 21.29
C VAL A 204 14.93 -10.72 21.92
N GLN A 205 14.65 -11.75 22.73
CA GLN A 205 15.68 -12.51 23.40
C GLN A 205 16.26 -13.61 22.50
N PRO A 206 17.50 -14.06 22.76
CA PRO A 206 18.07 -15.20 22.05
C PRO A 206 17.15 -16.44 22.14
N GLY A 207 16.82 -17.02 20.98
CA GLY A 207 15.93 -18.17 20.87
C GLY A 207 14.44 -17.82 20.73
N GLU A 208 14.02 -16.57 20.92
CA GLU A 208 12.65 -16.15 20.59
C GLU A 208 12.44 -16.07 19.08
N ARG A 209 11.22 -16.42 18.64
CA ARG A 209 10.73 -16.24 17.27
C ARG A 209 9.83 -15.02 17.19
N VAL A 210 10.01 -14.26 16.10
CA VAL A 210 9.29 -12.99 15.89
C VAL A 210 8.05 -13.21 15.05
N LEU A 211 6.87 -13.02 15.67
CA LEU A 211 5.62 -12.76 14.97
C LEU A 211 5.58 -11.26 14.66
N LEU A 212 5.56 -10.88 13.39
CA LEU A 212 5.71 -9.50 12.93
C LEU A 212 4.41 -8.95 12.36
N ASN A 213 4.06 -7.73 12.76
CA ASN A 213 3.04 -6.93 12.08
C ASN A 213 3.60 -5.54 11.80
N ILE A 214 3.46 -5.05 10.58
CA ILE A 214 3.93 -3.72 10.15
C ILE A 214 2.78 -2.94 9.53
N GLY A 215 2.55 -1.73 10.02
CA GLY A 215 1.54 -0.84 9.47
C GLY A 215 0.96 0.13 10.49
N ARG A 216 -0.06 0.87 10.04
CA ARG A 216 -0.79 1.79 10.92
C ARG A 216 -1.55 1.00 12.00
N ILE A 217 -1.40 1.39 13.26
CA ILE A 217 -2.11 0.76 14.39
C ILE A 217 -3.52 1.37 14.50
N ALA A 218 -4.43 0.89 13.64
CA ALA A 218 -5.78 1.43 13.49
C ALA A 218 -6.82 0.31 13.52
N LYS A 219 -8.09 0.68 13.73
CA LYS A 219 -9.19 -0.27 13.92
C LYS A 219 -9.36 -1.23 12.73
N GLU A 220 -9.22 -0.73 11.53
CA GLU A 220 -9.35 -1.50 10.29
C GLU A 220 -8.26 -2.57 10.11
N LYS A 221 -7.13 -2.44 10.80
CA LYS A 221 -6.04 -3.44 10.77
C LYS A 221 -6.28 -4.62 11.70
N ASN A 222 -7.30 -4.53 12.56
CA ASN A 222 -7.80 -5.61 13.41
C ASN A 222 -6.71 -6.35 14.21
N ILE A 223 -5.69 -5.60 14.69
CA ILE A 223 -4.58 -6.16 15.50
C ILE A 223 -5.14 -6.78 16.81
N GLU A 224 -6.31 -6.31 17.27
CA GLU A 224 -7.03 -6.87 18.42
C GLU A 224 -7.28 -8.38 18.26
N GLN A 225 -7.57 -8.86 17.05
CA GLN A 225 -7.79 -10.28 16.79
C GLN A 225 -6.50 -11.08 17.04
N ILE A 226 -5.37 -10.57 16.58
CA ILE A 226 -4.06 -11.19 16.81
C ILE A 226 -3.76 -11.23 18.32
N MET A 227 -4.05 -10.13 19.03
CA MET A 227 -3.88 -10.04 20.47
C MET A 227 -4.74 -11.05 21.24
N ARG A 228 -6.00 -11.30 20.80
CA ARG A 228 -6.89 -12.27 21.47
C ARG A 228 -6.38 -13.70 21.35
N VAL A 229 -5.77 -14.08 20.25
CA VAL A 229 -5.26 -15.45 20.04
C VAL A 229 -3.86 -15.67 20.63
N LEU A 230 -3.13 -14.59 20.92
CA LEU A 230 -1.74 -14.65 21.39
C LEU A 230 -1.58 -15.48 22.67
N PRO A 231 -2.42 -15.37 23.73
CA PRO A 231 -2.28 -16.22 24.93
C PRO A 231 -2.31 -17.72 24.63
N ARG A 232 -3.15 -18.14 23.69
CA ARG A 232 -3.27 -19.54 23.28
C ARG A 232 -2.09 -19.96 22.38
N LEU A 233 -1.62 -19.08 21.50
CA LEU A 233 -0.43 -19.31 20.71
C LEU A 233 0.80 -19.54 21.60
N LEU A 234 0.97 -18.76 22.67
CA LEU A 234 2.07 -18.88 23.63
C LEU A 234 2.01 -20.19 24.46
N GLN A 235 0.86 -20.85 24.58
CA GLN A 235 0.78 -22.18 25.18
C GLN A 235 1.44 -23.26 24.30
N VAL A 236 1.42 -23.09 22.96
CA VAL A 236 2.03 -24.00 21.99
C VAL A 236 3.45 -23.57 21.64
N HIS A 237 3.66 -22.26 21.54
CA HIS A 237 4.91 -21.63 21.15
C HIS A 237 5.32 -20.54 22.16
N PRO A 238 5.83 -20.93 23.35
CA PRO A 238 6.17 -19.98 24.43
C PRO A 238 7.34 -19.06 24.07
N ASP A 239 8.07 -19.37 23.04
CA ASP A 239 9.20 -18.62 22.48
C ASP A 239 8.80 -17.55 21.47
N VAL A 240 7.51 -17.31 21.27
CA VAL A 240 7.04 -16.28 20.33
C VAL A 240 6.99 -14.91 21.01
N ARG A 241 7.55 -13.92 20.32
CA ARG A 241 7.41 -12.49 20.63
C ARG A 241 6.66 -11.79 19.50
N PHE A 242 5.58 -11.10 19.83
CA PHE A 242 4.81 -10.31 18.86
C PHE A 242 5.38 -8.89 18.78
N VAL A 243 5.94 -8.55 17.63
CA VAL A 243 6.52 -7.24 17.34
C VAL A 243 5.60 -6.47 16.40
N ILE A 244 5.13 -5.29 16.85
CA ILE A 244 4.23 -4.41 16.12
C ILE A 244 5.02 -3.15 15.75
N VAL A 245 5.23 -2.94 14.44
CA VAL A 245 5.97 -1.80 13.90
C VAL A 245 4.99 -0.80 13.31
N GLY A 246 4.91 0.36 13.91
CA GLY A 246 4.01 1.42 13.46
C GLY A 246 3.45 2.25 14.61
N GLU A 247 2.55 3.16 14.26
CA GLU A 247 1.85 4.04 15.20
C GLU A 247 0.37 4.18 14.78
N GLY A 248 -0.48 4.59 15.71
CA GLY A 248 -1.87 4.86 15.38
C GLY A 248 -2.80 4.90 16.59
N PRO A 249 -4.08 5.26 16.35
CA PRO A 249 -5.03 5.56 17.43
C PRO A 249 -5.35 4.37 18.34
N MET A 250 -5.11 3.12 17.90
CA MET A 250 -5.39 1.92 18.69
C MET A 250 -4.23 1.50 19.62
N ARG A 251 -3.07 2.16 19.56
CA ARG A 251 -1.89 1.76 20.34
C ARG A 251 -2.13 1.67 21.84
N GLU A 252 -2.74 2.70 22.45
CA GLU A 252 -3.03 2.71 23.89
C GLU A 252 -3.98 1.58 24.28
N HIS A 253 -5.03 1.37 23.47
CA HIS A 253 -5.99 0.29 23.65
C HIS A 253 -5.30 -1.08 23.60
N LEU A 254 -4.48 -1.34 22.58
CA LEU A 254 -3.74 -2.60 22.45
C LEU A 254 -2.72 -2.81 23.58
N THR A 255 -2.07 -1.75 24.04
CA THR A 255 -1.16 -1.81 25.20
C THR A 255 -1.90 -2.22 26.47
N LYS A 256 -3.10 -1.68 26.71
CA LYS A 256 -3.96 -2.08 27.82
C LYS A 256 -4.40 -3.53 27.68
N MET A 257 -4.87 -3.92 26.50
CA MET A 257 -5.29 -5.27 26.17
C MET A 257 -4.18 -6.31 26.40
N ALA A 258 -2.92 -6.01 26.03
CA ALA A 258 -1.78 -6.88 26.30
C ALA A 258 -1.60 -7.19 27.80
N ARG A 259 -1.80 -6.19 28.67
CA ARG A 259 -1.75 -6.35 30.12
C ARG A 259 -2.91 -7.19 30.65
N GLU A 260 -4.13 -6.90 30.17
CA GLU A 260 -5.34 -7.61 30.57
C GLU A 260 -5.30 -9.09 30.17
N LEU A 261 -4.71 -9.41 29.03
CA LEU A 261 -4.50 -10.78 28.55
C LEU A 261 -3.28 -11.48 29.15
N GLY A 262 -2.46 -10.78 29.95
CA GLY A 262 -1.26 -11.35 30.58
C GLY A 262 -0.11 -11.63 29.57
N VAL A 263 -0.09 -10.98 28.42
CA VAL A 263 0.92 -11.20 27.38
C VAL A 263 1.84 -10.00 27.15
N ALA A 264 1.81 -9.00 28.03
CA ALA A 264 2.57 -7.75 27.88
C ALA A 264 4.08 -7.97 27.68
N ASP A 265 4.65 -9.00 28.34
CA ASP A 265 6.07 -9.34 28.25
C ASP A 265 6.46 -9.98 26.90
N HIS A 266 5.47 -10.42 26.12
CA HIS A 266 5.63 -11.00 24.80
C HIS A 266 5.26 -10.05 23.66
N VAL A 267 4.91 -8.78 23.95
CA VAL A 267 4.48 -7.80 22.93
C VAL A 267 5.40 -6.60 22.96
N THR A 268 5.92 -6.24 21.79
CA THR A 268 6.76 -5.05 21.59
C THR A 268 6.10 -4.10 20.60
N PHE A 269 5.89 -2.85 21.01
CA PHE A 269 5.49 -1.75 20.12
C PHE A 269 6.71 -0.89 19.82
N THR A 270 7.20 -0.89 18.59
CA THR A 270 8.44 -0.18 18.22
C THR A 270 8.22 1.30 17.93
N GLY A 271 6.97 1.75 17.77
CA GLY A 271 6.63 3.05 17.17
C GLY A 271 6.85 3.09 15.66
N PRO A 272 6.64 4.28 15.04
CA PRO A 272 6.81 4.45 13.61
C PRO A 272 8.27 4.33 13.22
N LYS A 273 8.52 3.78 12.04
CA LYS A 273 9.87 3.63 11.46
C LYS A 273 9.95 4.31 10.11
N LEU A 274 11.12 4.85 9.81
CA LEU A 274 11.39 5.44 8.51
C LEU A 274 11.36 4.37 7.41
N TRP A 275 10.88 4.78 6.23
CA TRP A 275 10.85 3.89 5.07
C TRP A 275 12.23 3.32 4.72
N GLU A 276 13.28 4.13 4.89
CA GLU A 276 14.67 3.79 4.56
C GLU A 276 15.23 2.58 5.33
N ILE A 277 14.59 2.20 6.43
CA ILE A 277 15.04 1.09 7.29
C ILE A 277 13.96 0.03 7.52
N ILE A 278 12.81 0.13 6.86
CA ILE A 278 11.69 -0.79 7.11
C ILE A 278 12.00 -2.24 6.72
N ASP A 279 12.80 -2.43 5.68
CA ASP A 279 13.31 -3.72 5.22
C ASP A 279 14.07 -4.48 6.33
N GLN A 280 14.81 -3.77 7.20
CA GLN A 280 15.51 -4.36 8.35
C GLN A 280 14.53 -4.94 9.39
N TYR A 281 13.31 -4.37 9.48
CA TYR A 281 12.27 -4.88 10.38
C TYR A 281 11.61 -6.14 9.80
N TYR A 282 11.41 -6.21 8.49
CA TYR A 282 10.98 -7.46 7.85
C TYR A 282 12.05 -8.55 8.01
N ALA A 283 13.32 -8.23 7.74
CA ALA A 283 14.44 -9.16 7.81
C ALA A 283 14.64 -9.81 9.20
N MET A 284 14.19 -9.18 10.28
CA MET A 284 14.27 -9.75 11.64
C MET A 284 13.13 -10.71 11.97
N GLY A 285 12.04 -10.72 11.17
CA GLY A 285 10.85 -11.52 11.41
C GLY A 285 11.06 -13.02 11.12
N ASP A 286 10.17 -13.84 11.66
CA ASP A 286 10.06 -15.28 11.32
C ASP A 286 8.72 -15.56 10.63
N VAL A 287 7.64 -14.94 11.11
CA VAL A 287 6.29 -15.01 10.54
C VAL A 287 5.71 -13.62 10.49
N PHE A 288 5.12 -13.25 9.35
CA PHE A 288 4.34 -12.02 9.22
C PHE A 288 2.85 -12.34 9.42
N VAL A 289 2.15 -11.51 10.19
CA VAL A 289 0.71 -11.69 10.44
C VAL A 289 -0.08 -10.43 10.14
N SER A 290 -1.24 -10.60 9.52
CA SER A 290 -2.21 -9.52 9.39
C SER A 290 -3.64 -10.04 9.45
N ALA A 291 -4.48 -9.35 10.22
CA ALA A 291 -5.93 -9.60 10.30
C ALA A 291 -6.73 -8.47 9.62
N SER A 292 -6.08 -7.66 8.78
CA SER A 292 -6.71 -6.56 8.04
C SER A 292 -7.64 -7.08 6.94
N ARG A 293 -8.79 -6.42 6.75
CA ARG A 293 -9.78 -6.71 5.70
C ARG A 293 -10.09 -5.49 4.84
N SER A 294 -9.37 -4.41 5.05
CA SER A 294 -9.58 -3.12 4.38
C SER A 294 -8.47 -2.76 3.40
N GLU A 295 -7.66 -3.73 3.00
CA GLU A 295 -6.59 -3.47 2.05
C GLU A 295 -7.13 -3.30 0.63
N THR A 296 -6.53 -2.35 -0.10
CA THR A 296 -6.72 -2.24 -1.55
C THR A 296 -5.83 -3.21 -2.32
N GLN A 297 -4.60 -3.40 -1.86
CA GLN A 297 -3.64 -4.34 -2.45
C GLN A 297 -2.83 -5.10 -1.40
N GLY A 298 -2.63 -4.50 -0.21
CA GLY A 298 -1.86 -5.14 0.85
C GLY A 298 -0.37 -5.24 0.56
N LEU A 299 0.30 -4.13 0.26
CA LEU A 299 1.75 -4.12 -0.06
C LEU A 299 2.59 -4.78 1.03
N THR A 300 2.20 -4.66 2.30
CA THR A 300 2.92 -5.26 3.44
C THR A 300 3.02 -6.79 3.37
N TYR A 301 2.05 -7.45 2.74
CA TYR A 301 2.12 -8.91 2.51
C TYR A 301 3.20 -9.23 1.47
N ILE A 302 3.27 -8.44 0.40
CA ILE A 302 4.26 -8.62 -0.68
C ILE A 302 5.66 -8.30 -0.14
N GLU A 303 5.82 -7.26 0.70
CA GLU A 303 7.06 -6.92 1.40
C GLU A 303 7.54 -8.08 2.29
N ALA A 304 6.63 -8.67 3.06
CA ALA A 304 6.91 -9.82 3.91
C ALA A 304 7.35 -11.05 3.08
N MET A 305 6.62 -11.36 2.00
CA MET A 305 6.97 -12.45 1.09
C MET A 305 8.34 -12.20 0.44
N ALA A 306 8.60 -10.98 -0.04
CA ALA A 306 9.88 -10.60 -0.62
C ALA A 306 11.05 -10.73 0.38
N SER A 307 10.76 -10.57 1.68
CA SER A 307 11.72 -10.76 2.78
C SER A 307 11.89 -12.23 3.22
N GLY A 308 11.26 -13.17 2.50
CA GLY A 308 11.33 -14.58 2.83
C GLY A 308 10.57 -14.97 4.10
N LEU A 309 9.49 -14.25 4.44
CA LEU A 309 8.65 -14.58 5.59
C LEU A 309 7.44 -15.43 5.17
N CYS A 310 7.07 -16.38 6.02
CA CYS A 310 5.74 -16.98 5.93
C CYS A 310 4.71 -15.93 6.33
N VAL A 311 3.79 -15.63 5.41
CA VAL A 311 2.66 -14.72 5.68
C VAL A 311 1.47 -15.53 6.18
N CYS A 312 0.93 -15.19 7.36
CA CYS A 312 -0.35 -15.67 7.86
C CYS A 312 -1.36 -14.52 7.84
N ALA A 313 -2.40 -14.65 7.06
CA ALA A 313 -3.37 -13.57 6.85
C ALA A 313 -4.82 -14.06 6.96
N VAL A 314 -5.68 -13.21 7.52
CA VAL A 314 -7.13 -13.39 7.37
C VAL A 314 -7.50 -13.19 5.91
N ASN A 315 -8.25 -14.13 5.36
CA ASN A 315 -8.59 -14.13 3.94
C ASN A 315 -9.42 -12.89 3.58
N ASP A 316 -8.99 -12.21 2.55
CA ASP A 316 -9.65 -11.05 1.96
C ASP A 316 -9.43 -11.09 0.45
N SER A 317 -10.44 -10.68 -0.31
CA SER A 317 -10.37 -10.71 -1.79
C SER A 317 -9.26 -9.81 -2.39
N CYS A 318 -8.62 -8.94 -1.61
CA CYS A 318 -7.40 -8.24 -2.07
C CYS A 318 -6.18 -9.17 -2.19
N LEU A 319 -6.23 -10.34 -1.52
CA LEU A 319 -5.19 -11.36 -1.54
C LEU A 319 -5.35 -12.35 -2.70
N ASP A 320 -6.45 -12.27 -3.46
CA ASP A 320 -6.66 -13.09 -4.65
C ASP A 320 -5.54 -12.83 -5.68
N GLY A 321 -4.82 -13.88 -6.03
CA GLY A 321 -3.65 -13.80 -6.92
C GLY A 321 -2.37 -13.28 -6.24
N VAL A 322 -2.40 -12.94 -4.95
CA VAL A 322 -1.22 -12.57 -4.14
C VAL A 322 -0.79 -13.73 -3.26
N ILE A 323 -1.73 -14.31 -2.49
CA ILE A 323 -1.46 -15.44 -1.59
C ILE A 323 -2.31 -16.64 -2.00
N GLN A 324 -1.66 -17.78 -2.16
CA GLN A 324 -2.29 -19.09 -2.30
C GLN A 324 -2.05 -19.89 -1.03
N ASP A 325 -3.13 -20.29 -0.34
CA ASP A 325 -3.03 -21.02 0.94
C ASP A 325 -2.20 -22.30 0.82
N GLY A 326 -1.30 -22.48 1.79
CA GLY A 326 -0.38 -23.61 1.85
C GLY A 326 0.76 -23.59 0.81
N VAL A 327 0.83 -22.57 -0.06
CA VAL A 327 1.82 -22.49 -1.14
C VAL A 327 2.69 -21.23 -0.99
N SER A 328 2.10 -20.04 -1.01
CA SER A 328 2.84 -18.78 -0.88
C SER A 328 2.55 -18.03 0.43
N GLY A 329 1.66 -18.56 1.26
CA GLY A 329 1.30 -18.07 2.57
C GLY A 329 0.22 -18.96 3.19
N ILE A 330 -0.32 -18.55 4.32
CA ILE A 330 -1.39 -19.23 5.03
C ILE A 330 -2.57 -18.27 5.13
N LEU A 331 -3.71 -18.67 4.56
CA LEU A 331 -4.96 -17.94 4.67
C LEU A 331 -5.84 -18.55 5.74
N THR A 332 -6.52 -17.70 6.52
CA THR A 332 -7.40 -18.11 7.61
C THR A 332 -8.77 -17.47 7.43
N ASP A 333 -9.80 -18.09 8.02
CA ASP A 333 -11.10 -17.46 8.14
C ASP A 333 -11.05 -16.31 9.17
N GLU A 334 -12.16 -15.57 9.30
CA GLU A 334 -12.26 -14.37 10.12
C GLU A 334 -12.30 -14.65 11.64
N ASP A 335 -12.52 -15.90 12.06
CA ASP A 335 -12.64 -16.25 13.46
C ASP A 335 -11.27 -16.47 14.14
N ASP A 336 -11.27 -16.33 15.46
CA ASP A 336 -10.07 -16.42 16.28
C ASP A 336 -9.45 -17.84 16.27
N GLU A 337 -10.26 -18.91 16.11
CA GLU A 337 -9.76 -20.29 16.05
C GLU A 337 -8.99 -20.54 14.76
N SER A 338 -9.56 -20.13 13.62
CA SER A 338 -8.90 -20.26 12.32
C SER A 338 -7.58 -19.48 12.28
N LEU A 339 -7.54 -18.25 12.82
CA LEU A 339 -6.31 -17.46 12.92
C LEU A 339 -5.27 -18.16 13.81
N LEU A 340 -5.67 -18.72 14.95
CA LEU A 340 -4.76 -19.47 15.83
C LEU A 340 -4.15 -20.68 15.11
N GLN A 341 -4.97 -21.48 14.44
CA GLN A 341 -4.50 -22.65 13.69
C GLN A 341 -3.57 -22.23 12.53
N GLY A 342 -3.89 -21.14 11.83
CA GLY A 342 -3.03 -20.55 10.81
C GLY A 342 -1.65 -20.15 11.35
N LEU A 343 -1.61 -19.51 12.53
CA LEU A 343 -0.34 -19.13 13.18
C LEU A 343 0.48 -20.36 13.64
N ILE A 344 -0.19 -21.41 14.14
CA ILE A 344 0.49 -22.66 14.51
C ILE A 344 1.11 -23.30 13.26
N ARG A 345 0.40 -23.35 12.13
CA ARG A 345 0.92 -23.80 10.82
C ARG A 345 2.11 -22.94 10.39
N ALA A 346 2.01 -21.61 10.51
CA ALA A 346 3.06 -20.67 10.10
C ALA A 346 4.38 -20.88 10.88
N PHE A 347 4.31 -21.27 12.15
CA PHE A 347 5.48 -21.59 12.98
C PHE A 347 5.95 -23.07 12.87
N SER A 348 5.32 -23.89 12.03
CA SER A 348 5.67 -25.29 11.78
C SER A 348 6.66 -25.46 10.61
N GLU A 349 6.97 -26.72 10.24
CA GLU A 349 7.78 -27.03 9.05
C GLU A 349 7.06 -26.60 7.75
N GLU A 350 5.73 -26.59 7.70
CA GLU A 350 4.95 -26.06 6.58
C GLU A 350 5.27 -24.57 6.36
N GLY A 351 5.23 -23.76 7.43
CA GLY A 351 5.55 -22.33 7.35
C GLY A 351 6.99 -22.07 6.93
N LYS A 352 7.95 -22.88 7.36
CA LYS A 352 9.34 -22.79 6.93
C LYS A 352 9.50 -23.09 5.43
N HIS A 353 8.77 -24.10 4.94
CA HIS A 353 8.79 -24.43 3.51
C HIS A 353 8.20 -23.30 2.67
N ILE A 354 7.08 -22.72 3.09
CA ILE A 354 6.46 -21.55 2.45
C ILE A 354 7.44 -20.37 2.43
N ALA A 355 8.06 -20.05 3.57
CA ALA A 355 9.01 -18.96 3.71
C ALA A 355 10.19 -19.08 2.75
N ALA A 356 10.72 -20.29 2.57
CA ALA A 356 11.85 -20.56 1.67
C ALA A 356 11.57 -20.20 0.19
N HIS A 357 10.30 -20.17 -0.22
CA HIS A 357 9.89 -19.87 -1.60
C HIS A 357 9.09 -18.56 -1.71
N ALA A 358 8.80 -17.89 -0.60
CA ALA A 358 7.91 -16.71 -0.58
C ALA A 358 8.37 -15.59 -1.52
N ALA A 359 9.69 -15.35 -1.60
CA ALA A 359 10.25 -14.32 -2.47
C ALA A 359 9.99 -14.56 -3.97
N GLU A 360 9.91 -15.83 -4.40
CA GLU A 360 9.59 -16.18 -5.79
C GLU A 360 8.15 -15.75 -6.14
N TYR A 361 7.21 -15.91 -5.20
CA TYR A 361 5.83 -15.48 -5.36
C TYR A 361 5.64 -13.97 -5.27
N ALA A 362 6.58 -13.24 -4.67
CA ALA A 362 6.58 -11.78 -4.66
C ALA A 362 7.08 -11.17 -6.00
N ALA A 363 7.87 -11.90 -6.79
CA ALA A 363 8.50 -11.41 -8.01
C ALA A 363 7.54 -10.75 -9.03
N PRO A 364 6.32 -11.26 -9.29
CA PRO A 364 5.36 -10.65 -10.21
C PRO A 364 4.88 -9.26 -9.81
N PHE A 365 5.12 -8.85 -8.57
CA PHE A 365 4.74 -7.54 -8.01
C PHE A 365 5.92 -6.54 -8.02
N GLY A 366 7.04 -6.89 -8.65
CA GLY A 366 8.18 -6.01 -8.80
C GLY A 366 7.91 -4.81 -9.70
N THR A 367 8.73 -3.77 -9.57
CA THR A 367 8.59 -2.50 -10.31
C THR A 367 8.65 -2.68 -11.82
N GLU A 368 9.50 -3.59 -12.32
CA GLU A 368 9.62 -3.88 -13.74
C GLU A 368 8.35 -4.52 -14.32
N ALA A 369 7.81 -5.55 -13.64
CA ALA A 369 6.56 -6.19 -14.06
C ALA A 369 5.37 -5.21 -14.05
N PHE A 370 5.32 -4.32 -13.06
CA PHE A 370 4.33 -3.26 -12.98
C PHE A 370 4.43 -2.29 -14.16
N ALA A 371 5.63 -1.79 -14.44
CA ALA A 371 5.84 -0.85 -15.53
C ALA A 371 5.52 -1.44 -16.91
N ILE A 372 5.86 -2.72 -17.15
CA ILE A 372 5.50 -3.44 -18.38
C ILE A 372 3.98 -3.48 -18.55
N LYS A 373 3.23 -3.86 -17.51
CA LYS A 373 1.76 -3.90 -17.56
C LYS A 373 1.16 -2.51 -17.78
N MET A 374 1.72 -1.48 -17.13
CA MET A 374 1.26 -0.10 -17.31
C MET A 374 1.54 0.42 -18.72
N GLU A 375 2.72 0.12 -19.28
CA GLU A 375 3.07 0.46 -20.65
C GLU A 375 2.08 -0.17 -21.67
N GLN A 376 1.78 -1.46 -21.51
CA GLN A 376 0.78 -2.16 -22.34
C GLN A 376 -0.62 -1.54 -22.19
N CYS A 377 -1.00 -1.15 -20.97
CA CYS A 377 -2.26 -0.46 -20.70
C CYS A 377 -2.32 0.88 -21.44
N TYR A 378 -1.24 1.67 -21.42
CA TYR A 378 -1.15 2.96 -22.11
C TYR A 378 -1.23 2.79 -23.62
N GLU A 379 -0.46 1.86 -24.19
CA GLU A 379 -0.46 1.58 -25.64
C GLU A 379 -1.86 1.16 -26.13
N LYS A 380 -2.53 0.29 -25.37
CA LYS A 380 -3.90 -0.15 -25.66
C LYS A 380 -4.88 1.01 -25.61
N ALA A 381 -4.79 1.87 -24.59
CA ALA A 381 -5.67 3.03 -24.45
C ALA A 381 -5.48 4.03 -25.60
N ILE A 382 -4.24 4.31 -26.01
CA ILE A 382 -3.95 5.16 -27.18
C ILE A 382 -4.51 4.55 -28.47
N ALA A 383 -4.37 3.23 -28.67
CA ALA A 383 -4.87 2.56 -29.86
C ALA A 383 -6.42 2.56 -29.96
N GLU A 384 -7.10 2.55 -28.81
CA GLU A 384 -8.57 2.62 -28.73
C GLU A 384 -9.09 4.06 -28.95
N ALA A 385 -8.38 5.07 -28.44
CA ALA A 385 -8.73 6.49 -28.62
C ALA A 385 -8.61 6.96 -30.07
N LYS A 386 -7.77 6.32 -30.88
CA LYS A 386 -7.56 6.63 -32.32
C LYS A 386 -8.60 5.98 -33.25
N LYS A 387 -9.51 5.15 -32.71
CA LYS A 387 -10.59 4.51 -33.48
C LYS A 387 -11.90 5.30 -33.39
#